data_a47f6730957d68097145ba78060fcbdb
#
_entry.id   a47f6730957d68097145ba78060fcbdb
#
_cell.length_a   1.000
_cell.length_b   1.000
_cell.length_c   1.000
_cell.angle_alpha   90.00
_cell.angle_beta   90.00
_cell.angle_gamma   90.00
#
_symmetry.space_group_name_H-M   'P 1'
#
loop_
_entity.id
_entity.type
_entity.pdbx_description
1 polymer ?
#
loop_
_entity_poly.entity_id
_entity_poly.type
_entity_poly.pdbx_seq_one_letter_code
_entity_poly.pdbx_strand_id
1 'polypeptide(L)'
;MSRLKSWWTRTTVDPEYILIAMVFMAFALLIIVALVPLMAHAGACLVIEVPPQAVTWVQDGDTFTLFNFAPGGAVKIRVSNVNTPEKKEPKFEEARQFTRDWLAKGKFIVDTCGEYTFEQIQAVVTRDGETLAKALHAAGLGK
;
A
#
# COMPACT_ATOMS: atom_id res chain seq x y z
N MET A 1 -47.96 -58.81 9.98
CA MET A 1 -48.16 -57.42 10.47
C MET A 1 -46.95 -57.04 11.26
N SER A 2 -46.01 -56.33 10.60
CA SER A 2 -44.70 -56.02 11.09
C SER A 2 -44.73 -54.60 11.72
N ARG A 3 -44.30 -54.53 12.96
CA ARG A 3 -44.11 -53.26 13.68
C ARG A 3 -42.91 -52.55 13.11
N LEU A 4 -43.11 -51.44 12.41
CA LEU A 4 -42.09 -50.44 12.14
C LEU A 4 -41.75 -49.76 13.46
N LYS A 5 -40.63 -50.15 14.07
CA LYS A 5 -40.07 -49.44 15.23
C LYS A 5 -39.55 -48.11 14.74
N SER A 6 -40.11 -47.02 15.29
CA SER A 6 -39.71 -45.65 15.04
C SER A 6 -38.29 -45.42 15.52
N TRP A 7 -37.45 -45.03 14.59
CA TRP A 7 -36.00 -44.76 14.75
C TRP A 7 -35.66 -43.45 15.44
N TRP A 8 -36.64 -42.73 15.89
CA TRP A 8 -36.42 -41.42 16.52
C TRP A 8 -36.21 -41.57 18.03
N THR A 9 -35.09 -42.16 18.46
CA THR A 9 -34.59 -41.88 19.80
C THR A 9 -34.15 -40.41 19.79
N ARG A 10 -34.87 -39.59 20.52
CA ARG A 10 -34.42 -38.21 20.87
C ARG A 10 -33.10 -38.37 21.57
N THR A 11 -32.02 -38.04 20.88
CA THR A 11 -30.77 -37.69 21.55
C THR A 11 -31.02 -36.36 22.23
N THR A 12 -31.48 -36.42 23.49
CA THR A 12 -31.48 -35.24 24.35
C THR A 12 -30.01 -34.91 24.59
N VAL A 13 -29.48 -33.94 23.85
CA VAL A 13 -28.14 -33.38 24.11
C VAL A 13 -28.29 -32.73 25.49
N ASP A 14 -27.48 -33.21 26.44
CA ASP A 14 -27.49 -32.66 27.78
C ASP A 14 -27.22 -31.15 27.73
N PRO A 15 -28.01 -30.33 28.45
CA PRO A 15 -27.88 -28.87 28.41
C PRO A 15 -26.49 -28.37 28.77
N GLU A 16 -25.72 -29.14 29.53
CA GLU A 16 -24.34 -28.82 29.86
C GLU A 16 -23.42 -28.80 28.64
N TYR A 17 -23.57 -29.75 27.69
CA TYR A 17 -22.81 -29.79 26.46
C TYR A 17 -23.14 -28.62 25.52
N ILE A 18 -24.43 -28.20 25.50
CA ILE A 18 -24.84 -27.03 24.72
C ILE A 18 -24.19 -25.76 25.28
N LEU A 19 -24.14 -25.61 26.58
CA LEU A 19 -23.55 -24.46 27.25
C LEU A 19 -22.03 -24.40 26.98
N ILE A 20 -21.35 -25.54 27.09
CA ILE A 20 -19.91 -25.67 26.80
C ILE A 20 -19.63 -25.31 25.34
N ALA A 21 -20.42 -25.84 24.39
CA ALA A 21 -20.28 -25.54 22.97
C ALA A 21 -20.49 -24.05 22.66
N MET A 22 -21.46 -23.40 23.30
CA MET A 22 -21.71 -21.96 23.13
C MET A 22 -20.53 -21.12 23.67
N VAL A 23 -19.94 -21.51 24.79
CA VAL A 23 -18.77 -20.82 25.37
C VAL A 23 -17.56 -20.97 24.43
N PHE A 24 -17.29 -22.16 23.89
CA PHE A 24 -16.20 -22.37 22.93
C PHE A 24 -16.41 -21.60 21.63
N MET A 25 -17.65 -21.57 21.11
CA MET A 25 -17.96 -20.75 19.90
C MET A 25 -17.78 -19.26 20.16
N ALA A 26 -18.22 -18.75 21.31
CA ALA A 26 -18.03 -17.35 21.69
C ALA A 26 -16.53 -17.00 21.82
N PHE A 27 -15.73 -17.89 22.41
CA PHE A 27 -14.28 -17.69 22.54
C PHE A 27 -13.58 -17.75 21.19
N ALA A 28 -13.94 -18.66 20.30
CA ALA A 28 -13.41 -18.74 18.94
C ALA A 28 -13.77 -17.49 18.13
N LEU A 29 -14.98 -16.98 18.25
CA LEU A 29 -15.41 -15.75 17.59
C LEU A 29 -14.61 -14.53 18.09
N LEU A 30 -14.34 -14.47 19.39
CA LEU A 30 -13.55 -13.40 20.02
C LEU A 30 -12.10 -13.41 19.54
N ILE A 31 -11.50 -14.60 19.38
CA ILE A 31 -10.15 -14.77 18.83
C ILE A 31 -10.12 -14.34 17.34
N ILE A 32 -11.13 -14.72 16.55
CA ILE A 32 -11.22 -14.32 15.14
C ILE A 32 -11.33 -12.80 15.02
N VAL A 33 -12.21 -12.16 15.82
CA VAL A 33 -12.37 -10.70 15.81
C VAL A 33 -11.10 -9.97 16.26
N ALA A 34 -10.33 -10.55 17.20
CA ALA A 34 -9.06 -9.99 17.65
C ALA A 34 -7.92 -10.16 16.63
N LEU A 35 -7.93 -11.26 15.83
CA LEU A 35 -6.88 -11.55 14.84
C LEU A 35 -7.11 -10.85 13.49
N VAL A 36 -8.35 -10.55 13.12
CA VAL A 36 -8.66 -9.86 11.85
C VAL A 36 -7.94 -8.51 11.70
N PRO A 37 -7.88 -7.60 12.70
CA PRO A 37 -7.17 -6.34 12.56
C PRO A 37 -5.65 -6.51 12.49
N LEU A 38 -5.09 -7.61 13.04
CA LEU A 38 -3.65 -7.86 12.98
C LEU A 38 -3.18 -8.25 11.57
N MET A 39 -4.04 -8.88 10.76
CA MET A 39 -3.74 -9.22 9.37
C MET A 39 -3.95 -8.04 8.40
N ALA A 40 -4.75 -7.03 8.78
CA ALA A 40 -5.07 -5.90 7.92
C ALA A 40 -3.95 -4.84 7.83
N HIS A 41 -2.87 -4.96 8.61
CA HIS A 41 -1.76 -3.99 8.64
C HIS A 41 -0.48 -4.47 7.95
N ALA A 42 -0.49 -5.61 7.29
CA ALA A 42 0.59 -5.98 6.38
C ALA A 42 0.43 -5.12 5.11
N GLY A 43 1.02 -3.93 5.11
CA GLY A 43 1.09 -3.08 3.93
C GLY A 43 1.71 -3.89 2.77
N ALA A 44 0.93 -4.16 1.75
CA ALA A 44 1.43 -4.86 0.58
C ALA A 44 2.45 -3.95 -0.13
N CYS A 45 3.71 -4.38 -0.18
CA CYS A 45 4.69 -3.74 -1.04
C CYS A 45 4.25 -3.93 -2.50
N LEU A 46 4.19 -2.84 -3.23
CA LEU A 46 3.86 -2.84 -4.65
C LEU A 46 5.07 -2.31 -5.44
N VAL A 47 5.64 -3.17 -6.28
CA VAL A 47 6.75 -2.81 -7.16
C VAL A 47 6.22 -2.77 -8.60
N ILE A 48 6.30 -1.62 -9.24
CA ILE A 48 5.69 -1.39 -10.54
C ILE A 48 6.65 -0.70 -11.50
N GLU A 49 6.74 -1.21 -12.71
CA GLU A 49 7.43 -0.54 -13.82
C GLU A 49 6.52 0.52 -14.45
N VAL A 50 6.99 1.74 -14.51
CA VAL A 50 6.24 2.91 -14.97
C VAL A 50 6.87 3.48 -16.23
N PRO A 51 6.10 3.64 -17.33
CA PRO A 51 6.60 4.33 -18.51
C PRO A 51 6.57 5.86 -18.30
N PRO A 52 7.49 6.61 -18.93
CA PRO A 52 7.56 8.07 -18.78
C PRO A 52 6.24 8.81 -19.07
N GLN A 53 5.43 8.28 -20.01
CA GLN A 53 4.16 8.89 -20.43
C GLN A 53 3.08 8.86 -19.34
N ALA A 54 3.25 8.03 -18.30
CA ALA A 54 2.33 7.99 -17.17
C ALA A 54 2.54 9.18 -16.20
N VAL A 55 3.66 9.88 -16.31
CA VAL A 55 3.93 11.10 -15.52
C VAL A 55 3.18 12.26 -16.12
N THR A 56 2.20 12.81 -15.42
CA THR A 56 1.39 13.94 -15.90
C THR A 56 1.86 15.28 -15.36
N TRP A 57 2.41 15.29 -14.14
CA TRP A 57 2.81 16.51 -13.48
C TRP A 57 3.96 16.27 -12.50
N VAL A 58 4.97 17.11 -12.53
CA VAL A 58 6.04 17.18 -11.52
C VAL A 58 5.82 18.44 -10.70
N GLN A 59 5.47 18.27 -9.43
CA GLN A 59 5.07 19.35 -8.53
C GLN A 59 6.31 20.09 -8.00
N ASP A 60 7.28 19.32 -7.54
CA ASP A 60 8.59 19.77 -7.03
C ASP A 60 9.64 18.69 -7.33
N GLY A 61 10.85 18.81 -6.73
CA GLY A 61 11.93 17.85 -7.03
C GLY A 61 11.67 16.45 -6.48
N ASP A 62 10.86 16.27 -5.46
CA ASP A 62 10.60 14.97 -4.83
C ASP A 62 9.15 14.50 -4.94
N THR A 63 8.29 15.24 -5.65
CA THR A 63 6.86 14.92 -5.76
C THR A 63 6.37 15.03 -7.20
N PHE A 64 5.73 13.96 -7.69
CA PHE A 64 5.15 13.92 -9.03
C PHE A 64 3.84 13.12 -9.06
N THR A 65 3.06 13.27 -10.13
CA THR A 65 1.77 12.61 -10.30
C THR A 65 1.81 11.63 -11.47
N LEU A 66 1.32 10.42 -11.22
CA LEU A 66 1.08 9.38 -12.22
C LEU A 66 -0.41 9.31 -12.56
N PHE A 67 -0.73 9.08 -13.83
CA PHE A 67 -2.09 8.90 -14.32
C PHE A 67 -2.34 7.44 -14.72
N ASN A 68 -3.59 6.95 -14.55
CA ASN A 68 -4.02 5.58 -14.81
C ASN A 68 -3.24 4.49 -14.02
N PHE A 69 -2.74 4.85 -12.84
CA PHE A 69 -1.88 3.98 -12.06
C PHE A 69 -2.59 3.30 -10.88
N ALA A 70 -3.78 3.75 -10.54
CA ALA A 70 -4.62 3.19 -9.49
C ALA A 70 -6.09 3.18 -9.94
N PRO A 71 -6.93 2.33 -9.34
CA PRO A 71 -8.37 2.46 -9.45
C PRO A 71 -8.78 3.84 -8.92
N GLY A 72 -9.04 4.80 -9.80
CA GLY A 72 -9.37 6.17 -9.41
C GLY A 72 -8.61 7.26 -10.16
N GLY A 73 -7.68 6.89 -11.02
CA GLY A 73 -7.05 7.81 -11.99
C GLY A 73 -5.66 8.28 -11.61
N ALA A 74 -5.53 9.48 -11.05
CA ALA A 74 -4.23 10.08 -10.74
C ALA A 74 -3.77 9.75 -9.32
N VAL A 75 -2.49 9.43 -9.16
CA VAL A 75 -1.86 9.20 -7.86
C VAL A 75 -0.62 10.08 -7.71
N LYS A 76 -0.48 10.72 -6.56
CA LYS A 76 0.69 11.51 -6.21
C LYS A 76 1.75 10.62 -5.56
N ILE A 77 2.96 10.64 -6.10
CA ILE A 77 4.13 9.92 -5.58
C ILE A 77 5.06 10.92 -4.92
N ARG A 78 5.43 10.66 -3.68
CA ARG A 78 6.51 11.35 -2.98
C ARG A 78 7.71 10.43 -2.89
N VAL A 79 8.84 10.89 -3.40
CA VAL A 79 10.11 10.14 -3.40
C VAL A 79 10.63 10.04 -1.96
N SER A 80 10.86 8.81 -1.51
CA SER A 80 11.41 8.54 -0.17
C SER A 80 12.88 8.93 -0.08
N ASN A 81 13.34 9.23 1.14
CA ASN A 81 14.75 9.49 1.46
C ASN A 81 15.37 10.73 0.79
N VAL A 82 14.57 11.68 0.37
CA VAL A 82 15.02 12.98 -0.11
C VAL A 82 13.98 14.06 0.20
N ASN A 83 14.45 15.24 0.53
CA ASN A 83 13.66 16.47 0.54
C ASN A 83 14.32 17.44 -0.45
N THR A 84 13.51 18.04 -1.30
CA THR A 84 14.00 19.05 -2.26
C THR A 84 13.56 20.46 -1.84
N PRO A 85 14.16 21.50 -2.41
CA PRO A 85 13.73 22.88 -2.15
C PRO A 85 12.25 23.07 -2.44
N GLU A 86 11.55 23.75 -1.53
CA GLU A 86 10.13 24.07 -1.67
C GLU A 86 9.91 25.32 -2.55
N LYS A 87 8.67 25.49 -3.02
CA LYS A 87 8.25 26.67 -3.79
C LYS A 87 8.58 27.96 -3.03
N LYS A 88 9.41 28.81 -3.55
CA LYS A 88 10.04 30.02 -3.02
C LYS A 88 11.47 29.84 -2.48
N GLU A 89 11.96 28.62 -2.33
CA GLU A 89 13.37 28.41 -1.98
C GLU A 89 14.26 28.48 -3.23
N PRO A 90 15.53 28.86 -3.07
CA PRO A 90 16.53 28.74 -4.13
C PRO A 90 16.61 27.29 -4.66
N LYS A 91 16.84 27.15 -5.97
CA LYS A 91 16.93 25.85 -6.66
C LYS A 91 15.61 25.05 -6.75
N PHE A 92 14.46 25.59 -6.38
CA PHE A 92 13.17 24.88 -6.53
C PHE A 92 12.92 24.45 -7.99
N GLU A 93 13.02 25.40 -8.94
CA GLU A 93 12.79 25.10 -10.35
C GLU A 93 13.87 24.17 -10.93
N GLU A 94 15.10 24.29 -10.46
CA GLU A 94 16.19 23.43 -10.86
C GLU A 94 15.93 21.96 -10.42
N ALA A 95 15.52 21.74 -9.16
CA ALA A 95 15.17 20.44 -8.65
C ALA A 95 13.96 19.84 -9.39
N ARG A 96 12.91 20.64 -9.62
CA ARG A 96 11.73 20.22 -10.35
C ARG A 96 12.05 19.83 -11.81
N GLN A 97 12.86 20.62 -12.49
CA GLN A 97 13.28 20.33 -13.87
C GLN A 97 14.17 19.10 -13.92
N PHE A 98 15.10 18.94 -12.97
CA PHE A 98 15.95 17.75 -12.86
C PHE A 98 15.11 16.48 -12.77
N THR A 99 14.13 16.45 -11.88
CA THR A 99 13.22 15.31 -11.71
C THR A 99 12.41 15.02 -12.96
N ARG A 100 11.90 16.05 -13.63
CA ARG A 100 11.19 15.90 -14.91
C ARG A 100 12.06 15.25 -15.97
N ASP A 101 13.29 15.74 -16.13
CA ASP A 101 14.21 15.22 -17.11
C ASP A 101 14.69 13.81 -16.77
N TRP A 102 14.86 13.53 -15.47
CA TRP A 102 15.23 12.20 -15.00
C TRP A 102 14.11 11.19 -15.31
N LEU A 103 12.85 11.49 -15.02
CA LEU A 103 11.70 10.62 -15.29
C LEU A 103 11.43 10.43 -16.78
N ALA A 104 11.74 11.43 -17.62
CA ALA A 104 11.53 11.38 -19.07
C ALA A 104 12.53 10.48 -19.81
N LYS A 105 13.68 10.15 -19.23
CA LYS A 105 14.75 9.39 -19.91
C LYS A 105 14.43 7.93 -20.22
N GLY A 106 13.43 7.34 -19.54
CA GLY A 106 13.07 5.94 -19.75
C GLY A 106 12.13 5.40 -18.68
N LYS A 107 11.81 4.14 -18.79
CA LYS A 107 11.01 3.44 -17.77
C LYS A 107 11.72 3.44 -16.42
N PHE A 108 10.95 3.52 -15.37
CA PHE A 108 11.45 3.51 -14.00
C PHE A 108 10.55 2.63 -13.11
N ILE A 109 11.09 2.20 -11.99
CA ILE A 109 10.40 1.38 -11.01
C ILE A 109 9.93 2.27 -9.87
N VAL A 110 8.69 2.13 -9.47
CA VAL A 110 8.11 2.70 -8.26
C VAL A 110 7.89 1.56 -7.27
N ASP A 111 8.61 1.59 -6.15
CA ASP A 111 8.52 0.63 -5.07
C ASP A 111 7.87 1.30 -3.86
N THR A 112 6.66 0.84 -3.54
CA THR A 112 5.86 1.39 -2.45
C THR A 112 5.71 0.35 -1.35
N CYS A 113 6.66 0.31 -0.42
CA CYS A 113 6.54 -0.46 0.83
C CYS A 113 6.19 0.45 2.03
N GLY A 114 5.69 1.65 1.77
CA GLY A 114 5.51 2.68 2.77
C GLY A 114 4.06 3.02 3.10
N GLU A 115 3.92 3.98 3.98
CA GLU A 115 2.62 4.49 4.44
C GLU A 115 1.87 5.17 3.31
N TYR A 116 0.64 4.69 3.10
CA TYR A 116 -0.34 5.36 2.26
C TYR A 116 -0.98 6.49 3.08
N THR A 117 -0.73 7.72 2.71
CA THR A 117 -1.61 8.81 3.14
C THR A 117 -2.66 9.04 2.06
N PHE A 118 -3.82 9.58 2.43
CA PHE A 118 -4.92 9.85 1.48
C PHE A 118 -4.53 10.79 0.33
N GLU A 119 -3.43 11.52 0.46
CA GLU A 119 -3.01 12.52 -0.51
C GLU A 119 -1.81 12.09 -1.36
N GLN A 120 -0.95 11.19 -0.87
CA GLN A 120 0.27 10.79 -1.57
C GLN A 120 0.80 9.44 -1.10
N ILE A 121 1.49 8.75 -2.00
CA ILE A 121 2.18 7.49 -1.74
C ILE A 121 3.67 7.78 -1.63
N GLN A 122 4.30 7.37 -0.52
CA GLN A 122 5.75 7.38 -0.42
C GLN A 122 6.34 6.18 -1.17
N ALA A 123 7.33 6.43 -2.00
CA ALA A 123 7.94 5.40 -2.82
C ALA A 123 9.44 5.61 -3.05
N VAL A 124 10.16 4.50 -3.17
CA VAL A 124 11.51 4.51 -3.76
C VAL A 124 11.36 4.46 -5.28
N VAL A 125 11.96 5.42 -5.97
CA VAL A 125 11.90 5.52 -7.43
C VAL A 125 13.28 5.18 -7.99
N THR A 126 13.36 4.14 -8.82
CA THR A 126 14.63 3.59 -9.32
C THR A 126 14.62 3.47 -10.84
N ARG A 127 15.70 3.83 -11.51
CA ARG A 127 15.94 3.56 -12.92
C ARG A 127 17.39 3.11 -13.12
N ASP A 128 17.59 2.04 -13.88
CA ASP A 128 18.92 1.48 -14.21
C ASP A 128 19.81 1.25 -12.97
N GLY A 129 19.19 0.87 -11.84
CA GLY A 129 19.89 0.62 -10.57
C GLY A 129 20.21 1.85 -9.74
N GLU A 130 19.88 3.06 -10.21
CA GLU A 130 20.04 4.31 -9.47
C GLU A 130 18.70 4.84 -8.96
N THR A 131 18.65 5.27 -7.69
CA THR A 131 17.46 5.91 -7.14
C THR A 131 17.43 7.40 -7.47
N LEU A 132 16.23 7.93 -7.72
CA LEU A 132 16.05 9.37 -7.95
C LEU A 132 16.54 10.20 -6.76
N ALA A 133 16.34 9.71 -5.53
CA ALA A 133 16.85 10.35 -4.33
C ALA A 133 18.38 10.52 -4.36
N LYS A 134 19.11 9.46 -4.73
CA LYS A 134 20.58 9.51 -4.87
C LYS A 134 21.00 10.48 -5.97
N ALA A 135 20.32 10.48 -7.10
CA ALA A 135 20.61 11.39 -8.20
C ALA A 135 20.41 12.87 -7.80
N LEU A 136 19.34 13.17 -7.06
CA LEU A 136 19.04 14.51 -6.51
C LEU A 136 20.11 14.97 -5.50
N HIS A 137 20.52 14.08 -4.59
CA HIS A 137 21.60 14.38 -3.65
C HIS A 137 22.94 14.65 -4.37
N ALA A 138 23.29 13.83 -5.37
CA ALA A 138 24.51 14.01 -6.16
C ALA A 138 24.51 15.32 -6.95
N ALA A 139 23.33 15.79 -7.38
CA ALA A 139 23.18 17.09 -8.06
C ALA A 139 23.15 18.29 -7.08
N GLY A 140 23.20 18.08 -5.75
CA GLY A 140 23.09 19.14 -4.74
C GLY A 140 21.71 19.78 -4.68
N LEU A 141 20.67 19.01 -5.06
CA LEU A 141 19.28 19.41 -5.11
C LEU A 141 18.43 18.69 -4.03
N GLY A 142 19.01 17.71 -3.35
CA GLY A 142 18.42 17.03 -2.18
C GLY A 142 19.00 17.55 -0.87
N LYS A 143 18.13 17.58 0.17
CA LYS A 143 18.50 17.93 1.55
C LYS A 143 18.44 16.66 2.41
#